data_0648b77dfa9b569bb6cb9a483f0462b8
#
_entry.id   0648b77dfa9b569bb6cb9a483f0462b8
#
_cell.length_a   1.000
_cell.length_b   1.000
_cell.length_c   1.000
_cell.angle_alpha   90.00
_cell.angle_beta   90.00
_cell.angle_gamma   90.00
#
_symmetry.space_group_name_H-M   'P 1'
#
loop_
_entity.id
_entity.type
_entity.pdbx_description
1 polymer ?
#
loop_
_entity_poly.entity_id
_entity_poly.type
_entity_poly.pdbx_seq_one_letter_code
_entity_poly.pdbx_strand_id
1 'polypeptide(L)'
;SGEIIVNGEKVVYGQTTTKRYIGYLPDVPEFYPFMTAAEYLHFCGEITGMKRTENEERCKELLELVGLGNETHHIKGFSRGMKQRLGIAQALLNRPKLLICDEPTSALDPVGRKEILDILLAIREQTTVLFSTHILSDVERICTDVAFLNNGVVGVQGKLSDIKTRYRSEEYQLETGNDTDMLILQQTFPNMQQIGRNQ
;
A
#
# COMPACT_ATOMS: atom_id res chain seq x y z
N SER A 1 -10.53 -21.57 -12.12
CA SER A 1 -9.36 -22.49 -12.21
C SER A 1 -8.22 -21.71 -12.85
N GLY A 2 -7.05 -21.76 -12.29
CA GLY A 2 -5.87 -21.07 -12.77
C GLY A 2 -4.61 -21.63 -12.12
N GLU A 3 -3.45 -21.15 -12.56
CA GLU A 3 -2.18 -21.48 -11.99
C GLU A 3 -1.56 -20.22 -11.39
N ILE A 4 -0.97 -20.36 -10.19
CA ILE A 4 -0.24 -19.28 -9.53
C ILE A 4 1.20 -19.75 -9.39
N ILE A 5 2.14 -18.94 -9.85
CA ILE A 5 3.58 -19.15 -9.74
C ILE A 5 4.19 -17.99 -8.98
N VAL A 6 4.96 -18.27 -7.94
CA VAL A 6 5.68 -17.27 -7.15
C VAL A 6 7.15 -17.65 -7.11
N ASN A 7 8.01 -16.74 -7.53
CA ASN A 7 9.46 -16.96 -7.62
C ASN A 7 9.84 -18.25 -8.37
N GLY A 8 9.13 -18.56 -9.47
CA GLY A 8 9.34 -19.76 -10.29
C GLY A 8 8.77 -21.06 -9.72
N GLU A 9 8.21 -21.04 -8.51
CA GLU A 9 7.58 -22.20 -7.88
C GLU A 9 6.05 -22.11 -7.97
N LYS A 10 5.41 -23.25 -8.33
CA LYS A 10 3.95 -23.35 -8.39
C LYS A 10 3.35 -23.38 -6.98
N VAL A 11 2.34 -22.53 -6.76
CA VAL A 11 1.56 -22.54 -5.53
C VAL A 11 0.60 -23.74 -5.56
N VAL A 12 0.74 -24.65 -4.61
CA VAL A 12 -0.11 -25.84 -4.48
C VAL A 12 -0.87 -25.75 -3.16
N TYR A 13 -2.18 -25.98 -3.22
CA TYR A 13 -3.02 -26.00 -2.02
C TYR A 13 -2.53 -27.03 -1.00
N GLY A 14 -2.43 -26.63 0.26
CA GLY A 14 -1.92 -27.46 1.34
C GLY A 14 -0.39 -27.53 1.47
N GLN A 15 0.39 -27.02 0.51
CA GLN A 15 1.84 -26.90 0.62
C GLN A 15 2.25 -25.51 1.11
N THR A 16 3.39 -25.45 1.83
CA THR A 16 3.89 -24.20 2.44
C THR A 16 5.18 -23.69 1.81
N THR A 17 5.74 -24.41 0.83
CA THR A 17 7.05 -24.11 0.22
C THR A 17 7.16 -22.70 -0.34
N THR A 18 6.10 -22.23 -1.02
CA THR A 18 6.04 -20.89 -1.61
C THR A 18 5.75 -19.77 -0.61
N LYS A 19 5.22 -20.11 0.59
CA LYS A 19 4.87 -19.11 1.62
C LYS A 19 6.07 -18.32 2.12
N ARG A 20 7.26 -18.90 2.11
CA ARG A 20 8.52 -18.23 2.48
C ARG A 20 8.85 -17.01 1.60
N TYR A 21 8.30 -16.97 0.38
CA TYR A 21 8.51 -15.87 -0.55
C TYR A 21 7.44 -14.78 -0.46
N ILE A 22 6.39 -14.99 0.33
CA ILE A 22 5.22 -14.12 0.39
C ILE A 22 5.10 -13.52 1.78
N GLY A 23 5.06 -12.19 1.85
CA GLY A 23 4.57 -11.45 3.01
C GLY A 23 3.12 -11.03 2.77
N TYR A 24 2.30 -11.04 3.81
CA TYR A 24 0.90 -10.63 3.70
C TYR A 24 0.51 -9.67 4.81
N LEU A 25 -0.09 -8.55 4.42
CA LEU A 25 -0.70 -7.57 5.31
C LEU A 25 -2.21 -7.55 5.06
N PRO A 26 -3.04 -8.00 6.00
CA PRO A 26 -4.50 -7.85 5.90
C PRO A 26 -4.94 -6.39 6.14
N ASP A 27 -6.16 -6.01 5.72
CA ASP A 27 -6.74 -4.69 5.99
C ASP A 27 -6.74 -4.36 7.51
N VAL A 28 -7.07 -5.34 8.34
CA VAL A 28 -7.05 -5.19 9.81
C VAL A 28 -6.08 -6.23 10.40
N PRO A 29 -4.80 -5.87 10.61
CA PRO A 29 -3.86 -6.78 11.24
C PRO A 29 -4.14 -6.93 12.74
N GLU A 30 -4.07 -8.17 13.23
CA GLU A 30 -4.27 -8.52 14.63
C GLU A 30 -2.95 -8.95 15.29
N PHE A 31 -2.78 -8.57 16.55
CA PHE A 31 -1.57 -8.78 17.32
C PHE A 31 -1.88 -9.21 18.74
N TYR A 32 -0.91 -9.71 19.46
CA TYR A 32 -1.00 -9.94 20.90
C TYR A 32 -0.95 -8.59 21.63
N PRO A 33 -2.04 -8.12 22.25
CA PRO A 33 -2.16 -6.75 22.76
C PRO A 33 -1.27 -6.46 23.96
N PHE A 34 -0.79 -7.51 24.66
CA PHE A 34 0.06 -7.41 25.84
C PHE A 34 1.56 -7.34 25.51
N MET A 35 1.95 -7.53 24.25
CA MET A 35 3.34 -7.40 23.79
C MET A 35 3.65 -5.98 23.35
N THR A 36 4.92 -5.60 23.38
CA THR A 36 5.49 -4.48 22.64
C THR A 36 5.70 -4.87 21.18
N ALA A 37 5.96 -3.90 20.29
CA ALA A 37 6.27 -4.18 18.88
C ALA A 37 7.53 -5.04 18.73
N ALA A 38 8.56 -4.77 19.53
CA ALA A 38 9.81 -5.53 19.51
C ALA A 38 9.60 -6.98 19.97
N GLU A 39 8.93 -7.20 21.10
CA GLU A 39 8.63 -8.55 21.58
C GLU A 39 7.84 -9.35 20.57
N TYR A 40 6.85 -8.72 19.94
CA TYR A 40 6.01 -9.36 18.92
C TYR A 40 6.81 -9.78 17.67
N LEU A 41 7.66 -8.89 17.13
CA LEU A 41 8.48 -9.23 15.97
C LEU A 41 9.53 -10.31 16.30
N HIS A 42 10.16 -10.25 17.47
CA HIS A 42 11.09 -11.29 17.94
C HIS A 42 10.41 -12.65 18.02
N PHE A 43 9.22 -12.70 18.61
CA PHE A 43 8.40 -13.91 18.68
C PHE A 43 8.07 -14.47 17.28
N CYS A 44 7.67 -13.61 16.33
CA CYS A 44 7.45 -14.04 14.95
C CYS A 44 8.70 -14.62 14.29
N GLY A 45 9.87 -14.02 14.51
CA GLY A 45 11.12 -14.53 13.98
C GLY A 45 11.52 -15.89 14.56
N GLU A 46 11.31 -16.10 15.86
CA GLU A 46 11.55 -17.39 16.52
C GLU A 46 10.64 -18.50 15.94
N ILE A 47 9.34 -18.22 15.75
CA ILE A 47 8.39 -19.18 15.15
C ILE A 47 8.81 -19.58 13.73
N THR A 48 9.38 -18.63 12.96
CA THR A 48 9.84 -18.93 11.60
C THR A 48 11.23 -19.58 11.55
N GLY A 49 11.82 -19.85 12.69
CA GLY A 49 13.13 -20.54 12.81
C GLY A 49 14.34 -19.65 12.53
N MET A 50 14.18 -18.34 12.63
CA MET A 50 15.28 -17.38 12.46
C MET A 50 16.29 -17.52 13.61
N LYS A 51 17.60 -17.47 13.30
CA LYS A 51 18.63 -17.50 14.34
C LYS A 51 18.55 -16.25 15.21
N ARG A 52 18.84 -16.38 16.50
CA ARG A 52 18.68 -15.30 17.47
C ARG A 52 19.35 -13.98 17.05
N THR A 53 20.62 -14.02 16.65
CA THR A 53 21.35 -12.82 16.22
C THR A 53 20.74 -12.19 14.96
N GLU A 54 20.38 -13.01 13.97
CA GLU A 54 19.70 -12.54 12.77
C GLU A 54 18.33 -11.92 13.09
N ASN A 55 17.59 -12.55 14.00
CA ASN A 55 16.29 -12.06 14.44
C ASN A 55 16.40 -10.68 15.13
N GLU A 56 17.37 -10.54 16.05
CA GLU A 56 17.64 -9.28 16.76
C GLU A 56 17.95 -8.13 15.77
N GLU A 57 18.89 -8.37 14.83
CA GLU A 57 19.26 -7.38 13.81
C GLU A 57 18.10 -7.04 12.89
N ARG A 58 17.38 -8.06 12.42
CA ARG A 58 16.25 -7.87 11.50
C ARG A 58 15.07 -7.15 12.13
N CYS A 59 14.74 -7.47 13.37
CA CYS A 59 13.69 -6.77 14.12
C CYS A 59 14.03 -5.29 14.31
N LYS A 60 15.28 -4.98 14.66
CA LYS A 60 15.74 -3.60 14.80
C LYS A 60 15.62 -2.83 13.48
N GLU A 61 16.14 -3.40 12.38
CA GLU A 61 16.06 -2.82 11.04
C GLU A 61 14.61 -2.50 10.65
N LEU A 62 13.70 -3.46 10.85
CA LEU A 62 12.30 -3.31 10.48
C LEU A 62 11.55 -2.30 11.36
N LEU A 63 11.81 -2.29 12.65
CA LEU A 63 11.20 -1.30 13.55
C LEU A 63 11.65 0.12 13.21
N GLU A 64 12.91 0.31 12.83
CA GLU A 64 13.42 1.60 12.34
C GLU A 64 12.74 1.99 11.02
N LEU A 65 12.66 1.06 10.07
CA LEU A 65 12.01 1.26 8.77
C LEU A 65 10.56 1.75 8.91
N VAL A 66 9.80 1.15 9.83
CA VAL A 66 8.38 1.48 10.02
C VAL A 66 8.15 2.58 11.07
N GLY A 67 9.22 3.21 11.58
CA GLY A 67 9.14 4.31 12.56
C GLY A 67 8.58 3.90 13.92
N LEU A 68 8.84 2.66 14.35
CA LEU A 68 8.46 2.12 15.65
C LEU A 68 9.68 1.73 16.51
N GLY A 69 10.90 2.13 16.12
CA GLY A 69 12.15 1.74 16.81
C GLY A 69 12.24 2.22 18.25
N ASN A 70 11.63 3.35 18.57
CA ASN A 70 11.62 3.93 19.93
C ASN A 70 10.30 3.67 20.69
N GLU A 71 9.39 2.84 20.12
CA GLU A 71 8.08 2.60 20.71
C GLU A 71 8.16 1.48 21.76
N THR A 72 7.92 1.83 23.01
CA THR A 72 8.02 0.91 24.15
C THR A 72 6.66 0.52 24.75
N HIS A 73 5.58 1.13 24.27
CA HIS A 73 4.24 0.81 24.74
C HIS A 73 3.75 -0.53 24.20
N HIS A 74 2.84 -1.15 24.96
CA HIS A 74 2.17 -2.36 24.48
C HIS A 74 1.26 -2.05 23.28
N ILE A 75 1.12 -3.03 22.40
CA ILE A 75 0.34 -2.93 21.14
C ILE A 75 -1.15 -2.59 21.40
N LYS A 76 -1.68 -2.89 22.59
CA LYS A 76 -3.06 -2.45 22.97
C LYS A 76 -3.28 -0.94 22.86
N GLY A 77 -2.23 -0.15 23.03
CA GLY A 77 -2.25 1.31 22.94
C GLY A 77 -1.96 1.87 21.54
N PHE A 78 -1.69 1.01 20.54
CA PHE A 78 -1.34 1.44 19.20
C PHE A 78 -2.55 2.00 18.45
N SER A 79 -2.31 3.11 17.74
CA SER A 79 -3.24 3.63 16.74
C SER A 79 -3.38 2.64 15.56
N ARG A 80 -4.40 2.83 14.71
CA ARG A 80 -4.57 2.03 13.51
C ARG A 80 -3.33 2.12 12.60
N GLY A 81 -2.78 3.31 12.38
CA GLY A 81 -1.56 3.50 11.59
C GLY A 81 -0.34 2.79 12.18
N MET A 82 -0.15 2.81 13.51
CA MET A 82 0.93 2.06 14.16
C MET A 82 0.76 0.56 13.97
N LYS A 83 -0.47 0.03 14.04
CA LYS A 83 -0.76 -1.38 13.78
C LYS A 83 -0.47 -1.75 12.32
N GLN A 84 -0.86 -0.93 11.36
CA GLN A 84 -0.55 -1.15 9.95
C GLN A 84 0.97 -1.18 9.71
N ARG A 85 1.71 -0.23 10.28
CA ARG A 85 3.18 -0.19 10.18
C ARG A 85 3.84 -1.43 10.81
N LEU A 86 3.38 -1.88 11.97
CA LEU A 86 3.84 -3.12 12.59
C LEU A 86 3.51 -4.35 11.72
N GLY A 87 2.33 -4.38 11.10
CA GLY A 87 1.92 -5.44 10.17
C GLY A 87 2.83 -5.51 8.93
N ILE A 88 3.25 -4.37 8.39
CA ILE A 88 4.24 -4.32 7.31
C ILE A 88 5.58 -4.90 7.78
N ALA A 89 6.06 -4.50 8.97
CA ALA A 89 7.30 -5.03 9.54
C ALA A 89 7.24 -6.56 9.70
N GLN A 90 6.13 -7.09 10.23
CA GLN A 90 5.89 -8.53 10.33
C GLN A 90 5.90 -9.22 8.96
N ALA A 91 5.21 -8.66 7.98
CA ALA A 91 5.14 -9.22 6.64
C ALA A 91 6.49 -9.25 5.92
N LEU A 92 7.39 -8.30 6.25
CA LEU A 92 8.75 -8.19 5.70
C LEU A 92 9.80 -9.02 6.45
N LEU A 93 9.45 -9.61 7.59
CA LEU A 93 10.40 -10.25 8.52
C LEU A 93 11.29 -11.28 7.80
N ASN A 94 10.72 -12.16 7.03
CA ASN A 94 11.40 -13.24 6.31
C ASN A 94 11.93 -12.83 4.91
N ARG A 95 12.15 -11.55 4.65
CA ARG A 95 12.64 -11.02 3.37
C ARG A 95 11.88 -11.58 2.16
N PRO A 96 10.56 -11.42 2.10
CA PRO A 96 9.74 -11.97 1.03
C PRO A 96 10.12 -11.38 -0.32
N LYS A 97 9.87 -12.13 -1.40
CA LYS A 97 10.00 -11.64 -2.79
C LYS A 97 8.74 -10.91 -3.26
N LEU A 98 7.61 -11.23 -2.64
CA LEU A 98 6.31 -10.62 -2.90
C LEU A 98 5.66 -10.21 -1.58
N LEU A 99 5.34 -8.93 -1.44
CA LEU A 99 4.51 -8.41 -0.36
C LEU A 99 3.10 -8.13 -0.92
N ILE A 100 2.09 -8.75 -0.34
CA ILE A 100 0.68 -8.53 -0.67
C ILE A 100 0.05 -7.75 0.47
N CYS A 101 -0.56 -6.59 0.17
CA CYS A 101 -1.24 -5.75 1.14
C CYS A 101 -2.70 -5.56 0.74
N ASP A 102 -3.60 -5.84 1.66
CA ASP A 102 -5.03 -5.61 1.46
C ASP A 102 -5.42 -4.27 2.10
N GLU A 103 -5.79 -3.28 1.24
CA GLU A 103 -6.20 -1.94 1.64
C GLU A 103 -5.27 -1.28 2.70
N PRO A 104 -3.94 -1.21 2.47
CA PRO A 104 -2.97 -0.86 3.52
C PRO A 104 -3.14 0.55 4.09
N THR A 105 -3.80 1.44 3.36
CA THR A 105 -4.04 2.85 3.72
C THR A 105 -5.47 3.14 4.15
N SER A 106 -6.34 2.12 4.15
CA SER A 106 -7.76 2.25 4.50
C SER A 106 -7.96 2.80 5.91
N ALA A 107 -8.89 3.76 6.04
CA ALA A 107 -9.27 4.40 7.29
C ALA A 107 -8.09 4.98 8.11
N LEU A 108 -7.04 5.42 7.43
CA LEU A 108 -5.96 6.22 8.00
C LEU A 108 -6.19 7.71 7.72
N ASP A 109 -5.70 8.54 8.64
CA ASP A 109 -5.58 9.97 8.41
C ASP A 109 -4.53 10.28 7.33
N PRO A 110 -4.49 11.49 6.75
CA PRO A 110 -3.56 11.83 5.67
C PRO A 110 -2.09 11.60 6.01
N VAL A 111 -1.70 11.81 7.28
CA VAL A 111 -0.31 11.62 7.73
C VAL A 111 0.05 10.15 7.78
N GLY A 112 -0.75 9.34 8.47
CA GLY A 112 -0.53 7.88 8.56
C GLY A 112 -0.58 7.21 7.20
N ARG A 113 -1.45 7.67 6.28
CA ARG A 113 -1.51 7.19 4.91
C ARG A 113 -0.21 7.50 4.14
N LYS A 114 0.31 8.72 4.28
CA LYS A 114 1.59 9.10 3.69
C LYS A 114 2.73 8.21 4.20
N GLU A 115 2.79 7.98 5.53
CA GLU A 115 3.81 7.12 6.15
C GLU A 115 3.80 5.71 5.57
N ILE A 116 2.63 5.08 5.41
CA ILE A 116 2.50 3.75 4.79
C ILE A 116 3.02 3.76 3.35
N LEU A 117 2.61 4.73 2.54
CA LEU A 117 3.05 4.82 1.15
C LEU A 117 4.57 5.04 1.03
N ASP A 118 5.15 5.83 1.92
CA ASP A 118 6.60 6.08 1.96
C ASP A 118 7.37 4.80 2.32
N ILE A 119 6.86 3.98 3.26
CA ILE A 119 7.42 2.66 3.58
C ILE A 119 7.35 1.74 2.36
N LEU A 120 6.19 1.63 1.69
CA LEU A 120 6.04 0.78 0.51
C LEU A 120 6.98 1.20 -0.63
N LEU A 121 7.19 2.50 -0.82
CA LEU A 121 8.16 3.04 -1.78
C LEU A 121 9.60 2.66 -1.42
N ALA A 122 9.96 2.70 -0.13
CA ALA A 122 11.33 2.41 0.32
C ALA A 122 11.74 0.95 0.08
N ILE A 123 10.77 0.02 0.11
CA ILE A 123 11.05 -1.42 -0.04
C ILE A 123 10.94 -1.96 -1.47
N ARG A 124 10.41 -1.18 -2.42
CA ARG A 124 10.07 -1.65 -3.78
C ARG A 124 11.25 -2.21 -4.58
N GLU A 125 12.47 -1.77 -4.28
CA GLU A 125 13.69 -2.25 -4.96
C GLU A 125 14.13 -3.66 -4.46
N GLN A 126 13.63 -4.07 -3.29
CA GLN A 126 13.99 -5.34 -2.66
C GLN A 126 12.87 -6.39 -2.77
N THR A 127 11.62 -5.92 -2.80
CA THR A 127 10.42 -6.76 -2.73
C THR A 127 9.38 -6.24 -3.72
N THR A 128 8.82 -7.12 -4.54
CA THR A 128 7.65 -6.75 -5.36
C THR A 128 6.46 -6.48 -4.44
N VAL A 129 5.86 -5.30 -4.55
CA VAL A 129 4.69 -4.91 -3.76
C VAL A 129 3.44 -4.98 -4.62
N LEU A 130 2.47 -5.78 -4.19
CA LEU A 130 1.12 -5.85 -4.74
C LEU A 130 0.15 -5.40 -3.65
N PHE A 131 -0.63 -4.36 -3.89
CA PHE A 131 -1.65 -3.94 -2.94
C PHE A 131 -2.98 -3.64 -3.61
N SER A 132 -4.07 -3.92 -2.89
CA SER A 132 -5.41 -3.49 -3.25
C SER A 132 -5.68 -2.10 -2.70
N THR A 133 -6.41 -1.27 -3.44
CA THR A 133 -6.92 0.00 -2.93
C THR A 133 -8.07 0.53 -3.81
N HIS A 134 -8.99 1.25 -3.19
CA HIS A 134 -10.01 2.04 -3.89
C HIS A 134 -9.61 3.53 -4.00
N ILE A 135 -8.42 3.89 -3.52
CA ILE A 135 -7.94 5.27 -3.44
C ILE A 135 -7.00 5.58 -4.60
N LEU A 136 -7.51 6.24 -5.64
CA LEU A 136 -6.76 6.49 -6.88
C LEU A 136 -5.48 7.31 -6.67
N SER A 137 -5.47 8.27 -5.72
CA SER A 137 -4.28 9.06 -5.43
C SER A 137 -3.11 8.22 -4.86
N ASP A 138 -3.38 7.09 -4.21
CA ASP A 138 -2.33 6.18 -3.75
C ASP A 138 -1.73 5.42 -4.94
N VAL A 139 -2.60 4.96 -5.85
CA VAL A 139 -2.17 4.32 -7.10
C VAL A 139 -1.26 5.25 -7.89
N GLU A 140 -1.66 6.49 -8.08
CA GLU A 140 -0.89 7.49 -8.82
C GLU A 140 0.47 7.80 -8.21
N ARG A 141 0.55 7.72 -6.89
CA ARG A 141 1.77 8.06 -6.15
C ARG A 141 2.84 6.98 -6.20
N ILE A 142 2.46 5.70 -6.12
CA ILE A 142 3.45 4.63 -5.91
C ILE A 142 3.42 3.49 -6.93
N CYS A 143 2.34 3.34 -7.74
CA CYS A 143 2.23 2.23 -8.67
C CYS A 143 2.95 2.51 -9.99
N THR A 144 3.60 1.48 -10.52
CA THR A 144 4.10 1.42 -11.90
C THR A 144 3.10 0.77 -12.82
N ASP A 145 2.45 -0.28 -12.34
CA ASP A 145 1.49 -1.10 -13.06
C ASP A 145 0.19 -1.22 -12.25
N VAL A 146 -0.92 -1.32 -12.94
CA VAL A 146 -2.25 -1.41 -12.31
C VAL A 146 -3.12 -2.44 -13.01
N ALA A 147 -4.06 -3.01 -12.24
CA ALA A 147 -5.13 -3.85 -12.75
C ALA A 147 -6.46 -3.40 -12.13
N PHE A 148 -7.43 -3.03 -12.95
CA PHE A 148 -8.76 -2.64 -12.50
C PHE A 148 -9.68 -3.86 -12.44
N LEU A 149 -10.11 -4.21 -11.24
CA LEU A 149 -11.02 -5.31 -10.98
C LEU A 149 -12.45 -4.78 -10.87
N ASN A 150 -13.34 -5.31 -11.71
CA ASN A 150 -14.77 -4.99 -11.67
C ASN A 150 -15.60 -6.28 -11.76
N ASN A 151 -16.48 -6.51 -10.80
CA ASN A 151 -17.34 -7.69 -10.73
C ASN A 151 -16.57 -9.02 -10.88
N GLY A 152 -15.39 -9.12 -10.27
CA GLY A 152 -14.54 -10.32 -10.34
C GLY A 152 -13.78 -10.52 -11.65
N VAL A 153 -13.84 -9.55 -12.57
CA VAL A 153 -13.15 -9.59 -13.86
C VAL A 153 -12.13 -8.45 -13.94
N VAL A 154 -10.93 -8.75 -14.43
CA VAL A 154 -9.92 -7.73 -14.73
C VAL A 154 -10.33 -7.07 -16.05
N GLY A 155 -10.83 -5.82 -15.97
CA GLY A 155 -11.26 -5.07 -17.12
C GLY A 155 -10.13 -4.38 -17.88
N VAL A 156 -9.19 -3.78 -17.14
CA VAL A 156 -8.03 -3.06 -17.68
C VAL A 156 -6.81 -3.38 -16.85
N GLN A 157 -5.68 -3.64 -17.49
CA GLN A 157 -4.39 -3.82 -16.82
C GLN A 157 -3.25 -3.29 -17.68
N GLY A 158 -2.16 -2.87 -17.06
CA GLY A 158 -0.93 -2.42 -17.71
C GLY A 158 -0.20 -1.33 -16.94
N LYS A 159 0.76 -0.69 -17.60
CA LYS A 159 1.48 0.43 -17.02
C LYS A 159 0.54 1.60 -16.77
N LEU A 160 0.66 2.21 -15.60
CA LEU A 160 -0.17 3.36 -15.23
C LEU A 160 -0.03 4.52 -16.23
N SER A 161 1.18 4.79 -16.73
CA SER A 161 1.45 5.80 -17.76
C SER A 161 0.61 5.59 -19.03
N ASP A 162 0.57 4.34 -19.51
CA ASP A 162 -0.10 3.99 -20.77
C ASP A 162 -1.62 4.08 -20.62
N ILE A 163 -2.13 3.62 -19.47
CA ILE A 163 -3.55 3.73 -19.13
C ILE A 163 -3.96 5.19 -19.03
N LYS A 164 -3.19 6.04 -18.32
CA LYS A 164 -3.47 7.48 -18.24
C LYS A 164 -3.48 8.13 -19.62
N THR A 165 -2.56 7.78 -20.50
CA THR A 165 -2.52 8.32 -21.87
C THR A 165 -3.73 7.89 -22.68
N ARG A 166 -4.11 6.60 -22.58
CA ARG A 166 -5.23 6.02 -23.33
C ARG A 166 -6.61 6.58 -22.93
N TYR A 167 -6.77 6.86 -21.63
CA TYR A 167 -8.05 7.33 -21.05
C TYR A 167 -7.99 8.80 -20.64
N ARG A 168 -7.00 9.54 -21.11
CA ARG A 168 -6.93 10.99 -20.89
C ARG A 168 -8.13 11.64 -21.57
N SER A 169 -9.00 12.28 -20.79
CA SER A 169 -10.03 13.15 -21.34
C SER A 169 -9.35 14.41 -21.87
N GLU A 170 -9.84 14.93 -22.98
CA GLU A 170 -9.46 16.26 -23.48
C GLU A 170 -10.21 17.37 -22.71
N GLU A 171 -10.88 17.02 -21.63
CA GLU A 171 -11.61 17.95 -20.78
C GLU A 171 -10.66 18.62 -19.80
N TYR A 172 -10.74 19.91 -19.70
CA TYR A 172 -10.00 20.75 -18.78
C TYR A 172 -10.98 21.41 -17.82
N GLN A 173 -10.70 21.36 -16.54
CA GLN A 173 -11.43 22.13 -15.53
C GLN A 173 -10.65 23.42 -15.24
N LEU A 174 -11.31 24.54 -15.41
CA LEU A 174 -10.77 25.87 -15.14
C LEU A 174 -11.50 26.47 -13.95
N GLU A 175 -10.77 26.99 -12.99
CA GLU A 175 -11.30 27.69 -11.83
C GLU A 175 -10.91 29.17 -11.94
N THR A 176 -11.88 30.06 -11.77
CA THR A 176 -11.66 31.52 -11.81
C THR A 176 -11.76 32.11 -10.41
N GLY A 177 -10.98 33.17 -10.17
CA GLY A 177 -10.98 33.88 -8.90
C GLY A 177 -12.20 34.78 -8.69
N ASN A 178 -12.94 35.11 -9.77
CA ASN A 178 -14.07 36.03 -9.73
C ASN A 178 -15.07 35.79 -10.89
N ASP A 179 -16.27 36.36 -10.77
CA ASP A 179 -17.36 36.21 -11.74
C ASP A 179 -17.04 36.93 -13.09
N THR A 180 -16.20 37.96 -13.10
CA THR A 180 -15.80 38.70 -14.29
C THR A 180 -14.96 37.84 -15.23
N ASP A 181 -13.98 37.13 -14.67
CA ASP A 181 -13.13 36.22 -15.44
C ASP A 181 -13.93 35.04 -15.97
N MET A 182 -14.94 34.56 -15.23
CA MET A 182 -15.85 33.54 -15.70
C MET A 182 -16.64 34.00 -16.94
N LEU A 183 -17.14 35.24 -16.97
CA LEU A 183 -17.83 35.77 -18.13
C LEU A 183 -16.92 35.87 -19.36
N ILE A 184 -15.66 36.26 -19.18
CA ILE A 184 -14.67 36.31 -20.27
C ILE A 184 -14.41 34.90 -20.80
N LEU A 185 -14.25 33.91 -19.92
CA LEU A 185 -14.05 32.51 -20.33
C LEU A 185 -15.27 31.98 -21.11
N GLN A 186 -16.47 32.21 -20.63
CA GLN A 186 -17.71 31.78 -21.34
C GLN A 186 -17.82 32.39 -22.74
N GLN A 187 -17.41 33.65 -22.92
CA GLN A 187 -17.39 34.29 -24.25
C GLN A 187 -16.29 33.70 -25.15
N THR A 188 -15.16 33.33 -24.58
CA THR A 188 -14.02 32.80 -25.33
C THR A 188 -14.19 31.33 -25.70
N PHE A 189 -14.84 30.56 -24.82
CA PHE A 189 -15.06 29.11 -24.96
C PHE A 189 -16.57 28.79 -24.87
N PRO A 190 -17.34 28.97 -25.91
CA PRO A 190 -18.81 28.85 -25.87
C PRO A 190 -19.33 27.42 -25.59
N ASN A 191 -18.47 26.39 -25.75
CA ASN A 191 -18.80 24.99 -25.44
C ASN A 191 -18.48 24.58 -23.98
N MET A 192 -18.08 25.51 -23.16
CA MET A 192 -17.73 25.27 -21.75
C MET A 192 -19.00 25.01 -20.93
N GLN A 193 -18.97 24.01 -20.06
CA GLN A 193 -20.04 23.76 -19.11
C GLN A 193 -19.64 24.28 -17.73
N GLN A 194 -20.46 25.10 -17.14
CA GLN A 194 -20.25 25.57 -15.77
C GLN A 194 -20.73 24.51 -14.79
N ILE A 195 -19.78 24.00 -13.93
CA ILE A 195 -20.03 22.94 -12.95
C ILE A 195 -20.32 23.53 -11.57
N GLY A 196 -19.68 24.65 -11.24
CA GLY A 196 -19.84 25.39 -9.98
C GLY A 196 -19.92 26.88 -10.19
N ARG A 197 -19.95 27.68 -9.10
CA ARG A 197 -20.08 29.13 -9.20
C ARG A 197 -18.92 29.79 -9.96
N ASN A 198 -17.71 29.27 -9.79
CA ASN A 198 -16.47 29.75 -10.44
C ASN A 198 -15.72 28.65 -11.21
N GLN A 199 -16.40 27.55 -11.56
CA GLN A 199 -15.82 26.38 -12.23
C GLN A 199 -16.53 26.05 -13.52
#